data_31d41c832edd91b9fda7e429de93c7cc
#
_entry.id   31d41c832edd91b9fda7e429de93c7cc
#
_cell.length_a   1.000
_cell.length_b   1.000
_cell.length_c   1.000
_cell.angle_alpha   90.00
_cell.angle_beta   90.00
_cell.angle_gamma   90.00
#
_symmetry.space_group_name_H-M   'P 1'
#
loop_
_entity.id
_entity.type
_entity.pdbx_description
1 polymer ?
#
loop_
_entity_poly.entity_id
_entity_poly.type
_entity_poly.pdbx_seq_one_letter_code
_entity_poly.pdbx_strand_id
1 'polypeptide(L)'
;MISPNSSDRTVTRSLTGRYLASLAAVALVAIVGQALIQKQLTRQESDLKIVRMAQERQTICQQLLKELSNVSNGQGQPSNGPGQSMTATERETIKELIEKWKGSREILRDDIMAMVSDRDMGEIDDLFIQIEPATKEILGTAQRFVDQGTITNADRASISTPQLVQAERDFTRVTDEMIAWYSQKVKDNVSQLKLLEFILLGGTLLLLGLEGLFVFRPAVNRLRSSLQKLSNALSKIQREQEKSEKLLLNILPRSIADRLKVSSDCIADGFAEATVLFADIVGFTELSGRLSPQDLVARLNQIFSAFDTLAEKYGLEKIKTIGDAYMVVGGLPKPSAEHSVSMAKFALEMRSELQRINESLGELFDIRIGINSGPVVAGVIGIKKFTYDLWGDTVNVASRMESHGKPGEIHISESFYEKVRSQCDCESRGMVMIKGKGEMKTYWLRSVKN
;
A
#
# COMPACT_ATOMS: atom_id res chain seq x y z
N MET A 1 13.79 22.43 -0.18
CA MET A 1 12.95 21.95 0.93
C MET A 1 11.67 22.75 0.94
N ILE A 2 10.55 22.17 0.48
CA ILE A 2 9.22 22.81 0.50
C ILE A 2 8.67 22.56 1.91
N SER A 3 8.54 23.59 2.73
CA SER A 3 7.92 23.48 4.05
C SER A 3 6.45 23.04 3.86
N PRO A 4 5.98 22.03 4.57
CA PRO A 4 4.59 21.60 4.47
C PRO A 4 3.69 22.74 4.93
N ASN A 5 2.72 23.10 4.07
CA ASN A 5 1.77 24.19 4.25
C ASN A 5 1.02 24.02 5.60
N SER A 6 0.84 25.11 6.35
CA SER A 6 0.20 25.09 7.68
C SER A 6 -1.21 24.46 7.67
N SER A 7 -1.91 24.51 6.54
CA SER A 7 -3.21 23.86 6.36
C SER A 7 -3.15 22.33 6.37
N ASP A 8 -2.07 21.71 5.88
CA ASP A 8 -1.92 20.25 5.88
C ASP A 8 -1.65 19.70 7.28
N ARG A 9 -0.94 20.43 8.11
CA ARG A 9 -0.69 20.04 9.51
C ARG A 9 -1.96 20.06 10.37
N THR A 10 -2.85 21.03 10.17
CA THR A 10 -4.12 21.11 10.91
C THR A 10 -5.09 20.00 10.50
N VAL A 11 -5.15 19.67 9.22
CA VAL A 11 -6.00 18.60 8.69
C VAL A 11 -5.52 17.22 9.14
N THR A 12 -4.21 16.97 9.15
CA THR A 12 -3.62 15.71 9.61
C THR A 12 -3.86 15.51 11.11
N ARG A 13 -3.69 16.56 11.93
CA ARG A 13 -4.01 16.53 13.38
C ARG A 13 -5.50 16.24 13.63
N SER A 14 -6.40 16.82 12.87
CA SER A 14 -7.85 16.58 13.00
C SER A 14 -8.23 15.13 12.65
N LEU A 15 -7.64 14.53 11.62
CA LEU A 15 -7.86 13.13 11.24
C LEU A 15 -7.30 12.16 12.29
N THR A 16 -6.08 12.40 12.76
CA THR A 16 -5.47 11.59 13.82
C THR A 16 -6.27 11.67 15.12
N GLY A 17 -6.75 12.86 15.48
CA GLY A 17 -7.58 13.04 16.67
C GLY A 17 -8.92 12.27 16.58
N ARG A 18 -9.58 12.28 15.42
CA ARG A 18 -10.81 11.52 15.19
C ARG A 18 -10.58 10.02 15.24
N TYR A 19 -9.50 9.54 14.65
CA TYR A 19 -9.11 8.13 14.69
C TYR A 19 -8.83 7.66 16.12
N LEU A 20 -8.05 8.41 16.90
CA LEU A 20 -7.77 8.08 18.30
C LEU A 20 -9.03 8.10 19.17
N ALA A 21 -9.94 9.06 18.95
CA ALA A 21 -11.21 9.13 19.67
C ALA A 21 -12.11 7.93 19.35
N SER A 22 -12.17 7.51 18.08
CA SER A 22 -12.94 6.34 17.65
C SER A 22 -12.37 5.05 18.26
N LEU A 23 -11.06 4.88 18.22
CA LEU A 23 -10.37 3.72 18.78
C LEU A 23 -10.57 3.62 20.30
N ALA A 24 -10.53 4.76 20.99
CA ALA A 24 -10.83 4.84 22.42
C ALA A 24 -12.29 4.47 22.73
N ALA A 25 -13.25 4.87 21.90
CA ALA A 25 -14.64 4.51 22.07
C ALA A 25 -14.88 3.01 21.90
N VAL A 26 -14.28 2.38 20.88
CA VAL A 26 -14.34 0.92 20.68
C VAL A 26 -13.73 0.17 21.86
N ALA A 27 -12.54 0.61 22.33
CA ALA A 27 -11.87 0.03 23.47
C ALA A 27 -12.72 0.14 24.75
N LEU A 28 -13.36 1.28 24.97
CA LEU A 28 -14.25 1.48 26.12
C LEU A 28 -15.43 0.50 26.10
N VAL A 29 -16.11 0.34 24.96
CA VAL A 29 -17.21 -0.61 24.83
C VAL A 29 -16.76 -2.04 25.08
N ALA A 30 -15.58 -2.43 24.59
CA ALA A 30 -15.00 -3.76 24.82
C ALA A 30 -14.68 -3.99 26.30
N ILE A 31 -14.10 -3.01 27.00
CA ILE A 31 -13.78 -3.09 28.42
C ILE A 31 -15.07 -3.23 29.27
N VAL A 32 -16.09 -2.42 28.96
CA VAL A 32 -17.39 -2.49 29.64
C VAL A 32 -18.05 -3.86 29.40
N GLY A 33 -18.04 -4.35 28.17
CA GLY A 33 -18.55 -5.68 27.82
C GLY A 33 -17.85 -6.79 28.61
N GLN A 34 -16.51 -6.76 28.68
CA GLN A 34 -15.72 -7.74 29.44
C GLN A 34 -16.02 -7.68 30.93
N ALA A 35 -16.14 -6.49 31.51
CA ALA A 35 -16.49 -6.33 32.92
C ALA A 35 -17.89 -6.90 33.25
N LEU A 36 -18.87 -6.71 32.36
CA LEU A 36 -20.20 -7.28 32.51
C LEU A 36 -20.20 -8.80 32.43
N ILE A 37 -19.45 -9.39 31.51
CA ILE A 37 -19.29 -10.84 31.39
C ILE A 37 -18.63 -11.44 32.65
N GLN A 38 -17.58 -10.83 33.17
CA GLN A 38 -16.90 -11.27 34.37
C GLN A 38 -17.84 -11.24 35.61
N LYS A 39 -18.58 -10.14 35.76
CA LYS A 39 -19.58 -10.03 36.82
C LYS A 39 -20.65 -11.12 36.76
N GLN A 40 -21.05 -11.48 35.53
CA GLN A 40 -22.02 -12.53 35.30
C GLN A 40 -21.51 -13.92 35.66
N LEU A 41 -20.27 -14.26 35.28
CA LEU A 41 -19.65 -15.55 35.60
C LEU A 41 -19.59 -15.76 37.13
N THR A 42 -19.17 -14.73 37.87
CA THR A 42 -19.11 -14.78 39.33
C THR A 42 -20.50 -15.00 39.95
N ARG A 43 -21.56 -14.35 39.42
CA ARG A 43 -22.91 -14.58 39.87
C ARG A 43 -23.40 -16.00 39.62
N GLN A 44 -23.11 -16.54 38.43
CA GLN A 44 -23.58 -17.87 38.06
C GLN A 44 -22.94 -18.98 38.97
N GLU A 45 -21.69 -18.82 39.39
CA GLU A 45 -21.08 -19.74 40.38
C GLU A 45 -21.81 -19.70 41.73
N SER A 46 -22.16 -18.51 42.17
CA SER A 46 -22.89 -18.33 43.42
C SER A 46 -24.33 -18.87 43.34
N ASP A 47 -25.01 -18.68 42.21
CA ASP A 47 -26.34 -19.19 41.97
C ASP A 47 -26.38 -20.75 42.03
N LEU A 48 -25.39 -21.42 41.41
CA LEU A 48 -25.26 -22.87 41.48
C LEU A 48 -25.02 -23.37 42.92
N LYS A 49 -24.25 -22.62 43.74
CA LYS A 49 -24.02 -22.93 45.13
C LYS A 49 -25.32 -22.94 45.95
N ILE A 50 -26.15 -21.95 45.78
CA ILE A 50 -27.44 -21.84 46.51
C ILE A 50 -28.37 -23.03 46.21
N VAL A 51 -28.54 -23.36 44.94
CA VAL A 51 -29.35 -24.53 44.52
C VAL A 51 -28.80 -25.82 45.11
N ARG A 52 -27.52 -26.03 45.08
CA ARG A 52 -26.84 -27.21 45.66
C ARG A 52 -27.09 -27.30 47.14
N MET A 53 -26.94 -26.19 47.89
CA MET A 53 -27.17 -26.15 49.32
C MET A 53 -28.61 -26.43 49.70
N ALA A 54 -29.61 -25.94 48.94
CA ALA A 54 -31.01 -26.27 49.17
C ALA A 54 -31.28 -27.77 48.97
N GLN A 55 -30.72 -28.39 47.93
CA GLN A 55 -30.81 -29.85 47.66
C GLN A 55 -30.10 -30.68 48.72
N GLU A 56 -28.89 -30.26 49.18
CA GLU A 56 -28.19 -30.92 50.27
C GLU A 56 -29.05 -30.91 51.56
N ARG A 57 -29.66 -29.78 51.86
CA ARG A 57 -30.55 -29.64 53.03
C ARG A 57 -31.74 -30.59 52.96
N GLN A 58 -32.36 -30.74 51.81
CA GLN A 58 -33.44 -31.71 51.58
C GLN A 58 -32.93 -33.15 51.77
N THR A 59 -31.74 -33.45 51.26
CA THR A 59 -31.10 -34.77 51.43
C THR A 59 -30.82 -35.07 52.91
N ILE A 60 -30.27 -34.09 53.67
CA ILE A 60 -30.01 -34.26 55.09
C ILE A 60 -31.34 -34.50 55.87
N CYS A 61 -32.43 -33.79 55.50
CA CYS A 61 -33.76 -34.02 56.11
C CYS A 61 -34.24 -35.48 55.89
N GLN A 62 -34.14 -35.98 54.64
CA GLN A 62 -34.54 -37.34 54.29
C GLN A 62 -33.69 -38.39 55.01
N GLN A 63 -32.37 -38.14 55.11
CA GLN A 63 -31.47 -39.02 55.87
C GLN A 63 -31.81 -39.05 57.37
N LEU A 64 -32.09 -37.86 57.94
CA LEU A 64 -32.48 -37.74 59.34
C LEU A 64 -33.76 -38.50 59.62
N LEU A 65 -34.80 -38.33 58.81
CA LEU A 65 -36.07 -39.04 58.95
C LEU A 65 -35.90 -40.58 58.75
N LYS A 66 -35.05 -40.98 57.83
CA LYS A 66 -34.72 -42.38 57.61
C LYS A 66 -34.03 -43.02 58.84
N GLU A 67 -33.06 -42.32 59.41
CA GLU A 67 -32.37 -42.83 60.61
C GLU A 67 -33.32 -42.84 61.80
N LEU A 68 -34.19 -41.87 62.01
CA LEU A 68 -35.23 -41.90 62.99
C LEU A 68 -36.17 -43.09 62.81
N SER A 69 -36.56 -43.43 61.58
CA SER A 69 -37.40 -44.59 61.25
C SER A 69 -36.69 -45.89 61.50
N ASN A 70 -35.40 -46.02 61.11
CA ASN A 70 -34.59 -47.23 61.37
C ASN A 70 -34.47 -47.55 62.87
N VAL A 71 -34.18 -46.52 63.63
CA VAL A 71 -34.11 -46.61 65.09
C VAL A 71 -35.44 -47.01 65.72
N SER A 72 -36.55 -46.40 65.22
CA SER A 72 -37.92 -46.75 65.66
C SER A 72 -38.32 -48.17 65.38
N ASN A 73 -37.97 -48.70 64.20
CA ASN A 73 -38.37 -50.02 63.72
C ASN A 73 -37.50 -51.20 64.30
N GLY A 74 -36.43 -50.87 65.03
CA GLY A 74 -35.63 -51.89 65.71
C GLY A 74 -34.80 -52.76 64.79
N GLN A 75 -34.41 -52.28 63.62
CA GLN A 75 -33.55 -53.03 62.73
C GLN A 75 -32.12 -53.06 63.26
N GLY A 76 -31.84 -53.93 64.26
CA GLY A 76 -30.50 -54.07 64.78
C GLY A 76 -30.34 -55.13 65.86
N GLN A 77 -31.37 -55.46 66.65
CA GLN A 77 -31.31 -56.59 67.63
C GLN A 77 -32.67 -57.06 68.06
N PRO A 78 -32.90 -58.37 68.23
CA PRO A 78 -34.13 -58.93 68.79
C PRO A 78 -34.05 -58.80 70.32
N SER A 79 -34.75 -57.83 70.94
CA SER A 79 -34.95 -57.83 72.38
C SER A 79 -36.42 -57.63 72.71
N ASN A 80 -37.04 -58.65 73.35
CA ASN A 80 -38.39 -58.63 73.96
C ASN A 80 -38.37 -57.86 75.29
N GLY A 81 -38.42 -56.54 75.27
CA GLY A 81 -38.51 -55.72 76.48
C GLY A 81 -39.09 -54.33 76.22
N PRO A 82 -39.82 -53.72 77.18
CA PRO A 82 -40.35 -52.35 77.06
C PRO A 82 -39.17 -51.37 77.25
N GLY A 83 -38.72 -50.74 76.13
CA GLY A 83 -37.68 -49.71 76.12
C GLY A 83 -36.39 -50.19 75.45
N GLN A 84 -36.28 -50.00 74.12
CA GLN A 84 -35.03 -50.28 73.40
C GLN A 84 -34.12 -49.06 73.55
N SER A 85 -32.90 -49.25 74.07
CA SER A 85 -31.89 -48.18 74.17
C SER A 85 -31.26 -47.94 72.78
N MET A 86 -31.21 -46.69 72.34
CA MET A 86 -30.49 -46.28 71.14
C MET A 86 -29.01 -46.58 71.34
N THR A 87 -28.36 -47.11 70.31
CA THR A 87 -26.88 -47.31 70.34
C THR A 87 -26.15 -45.95 70.36
N ALA A 88 -24.95 -45.91 70.96
CA ALA A 88 -24.17 -44.72 70.97
C ALA A 88 -23.87 -44.20 69.54
N THR A 89 -23.70 -45.09 68.56
CA THR A 89 -23.44 -44.75 67.15
C THR A 89 -24.67 -44.13 66.50
N GLU A 90 -25.89 -44.67 66.67
CA GLU A 90 -27.12 -44.11 66.14
C GLU A 90 -27.42 -42.74 66.70
N ARG A 91 -27.18 -42.56 68.00
CA ARG A 91 -27.34 -41.26 68.69
C ARG A 91 -26.37 -40.21 68.15
N GLU A 92 -25.11 -40.56 67.92
CA GLU A 92 -24.11 -39.65 67.40
C GLU A 92 -24.42 -39.28 65.90
N THR A 93 -24.85 -40.29 65.11
CA THR A 93 -25.27 -40.05 63.71
C THR A 93 -26.41 -39.06 63.59
N ILE A 94 -27.46 -39.24 64.39
CA ILE A 94 -28.64 -38.35 64.41
C ILE A 94 -28.22 -36.93 64.89
N LYS A 95 -27.40 -36.86 65.93
CA LYS A 95 -26.86 -35.58 66.42
C LYS A 95 -26.03 -34.86 65.36
N GLU A 96 -25.18 -35.56 64.65
CA GLU A 96 -24.39 -34.97 63.55
C GLU A 96 -25.28 -34.45 62.41
N LEU A 97 -26.35 -35.17 62.02
CA LEU A 97 -27.31 -34.75 61.00
C LEU A 97 -28.10 -33.52 61.44
N ILE A 98 -28.50 -33.45 62.74
CA ILE A 98 -29.18 -32.25 63.31
C ILE A 98 -28.26 -31.02 63.20
N GLU A 99 -27.01 -31.15 63.63
CA GLU A 99 -26.08 -30.03 63.59
C GLU A 99 -25.76 -29.58 62.14
N LYS A 100 -25.54 -30.53 61.23
CA LYS A 100 -25.39 -30.24 59.80
C LYS A 100 -26.63 -29.53 59.22
N TRP A 101 -27.83 -29.95 59.56
CA TRP A 101 -29.05 -29.33 59.07
C TRP A 101 -29.28 -27.95 59.64
N LYS A 102 -29.02 -27.69 60.91
CA LYS A 102 -29.06 -26.40 61.54
C LYS A 102 -28.07 -25.42 60.90
N GLY A 103 -26.82 -25.84 60.73
CA GLY A 103 -25.76 -25.02 60.11
C GLY A 103 -26.09 -24.66 58.66
N SER A 104 -26.63 -25.63 57.91
CA SER A 104 -27.02 -25.37 56.50
C SER A 104 -28.12 -24.35 56.33
N ARG A 105 -29.00 -24.18 57.34
CA ARG A 105 -30.11 -23.21 57.31
C ARG A 105 -29.61 -21.76 57.32
N GLU A 106 -28.71 -21.44 58.26
CA GLU A 106 -28.22 -20.07 58.39
C GLU A 106 -27.42 -19.65 57.17
N ILE A 107 -26.52 -20.54 56.68
CA ILE A 107 -25.68 -20.27 55.52
C ILE A 107 -26.57 -20.08 54.27
N LEU A 108 -27.58 -20.95 54.06
CA LEU A 108 -28.47 -20.85 52.90
C LEU A 108 -29.29 -19.54 52.92
N ARG A 109 -29.79 -19.14 54.08
CA ARG A 109 -30.55 -17.90 54.24
C ARG A 109 -29.70 -16.69 53.97
N ASP A 110 -28.51 -16.62 54.56
CA ASP A 110 -27.57 -15.51 54.43
C ASP A 110 -27.08 -15.36 52.98
N ASP A 111 -26.72 -16.50 52.35
CA ASP A 111 -26.28 -16.50 50.94
C ASP A 111 -27.41 -16.06 50.00
N ILE A 112 -28.66 -16.49 50.22
CA ILE A 112 -29.82 -16.05 49.38
C ILE A 112 -30.10 -14.56 49.62
N MET A 113 -30.18 -14.12 50.91
CA MET A 113 -30.44 -12.72 51.23
C MET A 113 -29.38 -11.76 50.68
N ALA A 114 -28.13 -12.19 50.62
CA ALA A 114 -27.06 -11.38 50.03
C ALA A 114 -27.16 -11.21 48.47
N MET A 115 -27.91 -12.08 47.80
CA MET A 115 -28.00 -12.12 46.33
C MET A 115 -29.33 -11.64 45.76
N VAL A 116 -30.37 -11.68 46.54
CA VAL A 116 -31.72 -11.29 46.18
C VAL A 116 -31.88 -9.77 46.20
N SER A 117 -32.57 -9.19 45.25
CA SER A 117 -32.85 -7.76 45.23
C SER A 117 -33.86 -7.39 46.29
N ASP A 118 -33.82 -6.14 46.79
CA ASP A 118 -34.79 -5.62 47.77
C ASP A 118 -36.26 -5.85 47.39
N ARG A 119 -36.52 -5.85 46.06
CA ARG A 119 -37.88 -6.08 45.53
C ARG A 119 -38.36 -7.53 45.75
N ASP A 120 -37.45 -8.49 45.68
CA ASP A 120 -37.73 -9.92 45.71
C ASP A 120 -37.57 -10.51 47.15
N MET A 121 -37.03 -9.70 48.06
CA MET A 121 -36.74 -10.11 49.43
C MET A 121 -37.99 -10.58 50.21
N GLY A 122 -39.15 -9.93 49.93
CA GLY A 122 -40.41 -10.33 50.57
C GLY A 122 -40.88 -11.74 50.18
N GLU A 123 -40.79 -12.10 48.91
CA GLU A 123 -41.22 -13.42 48.41
C GLU A 123 -40.35 -14.56 48.98
N ILE A 124 -39.05 -14.34 49.10
CA ILE A 124 -38.15 -15.37 49.63
C ILE A 124 -38.26 -15.49 51.14
N ASP A 125 -38.48 -14.38 51.86
CA ASP A 125 -38.71 -14.38 53.31
C ASP A 125 -40.02 -15.10 53.67
N ASP A 126 -41.08 -14.95 52.87
CA ASP A 126 -42.32 -15.71 52.99
C ASP A 126 -42.10 -17.23 52.88
N LEU A 127 -41.24 -17.68 51.94
CA LEU A 127 -40.88 -19.11 51.82
C LEU A 127 -40.08 -19.61 53.05
N PHE A 128 -39.22 -18.78 53.61
CA PHE A 128 -38.51 -19.14 54.84
C PHE A 128 -39.46 -19.20 56.04
N ILE A 129 -40.48 -18.33 56.12
CA ILE A 129 -41.53 -18.34 57.15
C ILE A 129 -42.40 -19.61 57.02
N GLN A 130 -42.79 -19.99 55.79
CA GLN A 130 -43.59 -21.18 55.55
C GLN A 130 -42.89 -22.48 55.87
N ILE A 131 -41.56 -22.58 55.70
CA ILE A 131 -40.79 -23.79 56.00
C ILE A 131 -40.49 -23.96 57.52
N GLU A 132 -40.57 -22.88 58.29
CA GLU A 132 -40.19 -22.84 59.72
C GLU A 132 -40.97 -23.84 60.58
N PRO A 133 -42.32 -23.97 60.48
CA PRO A 133 -43.12 -24.90 61.29
C PRO A 133 -42.70 -26.35 61.03
N ALA A 134 -42.51 -26.74 59.76
CA ALA A 134 -42.07 -28.07 59.38
C ALA A 134 -40.66 -28.37 59.90
N THR A 135 -39.74 -27.40 59.74
CA THR A 135 -38.37 -27.49 60.29
C THR A 135 -38.35 -27.71 61.81
N LYS A 136 -39.16 -26.96 62.54
CA LYS A 136 -39.26 -27.08 64.00
C LYS A 136 -39.81 -28.43 64.46
N GLU A 137 -40.84 -28.94 63.76
CA GLU A 137 -41.43 -30.24 64.09
C GLU A 137 -40.46 -31.37 63.86
N ILE A 138 -39.77 -31.37 62.70
CA ILE A 138 -38.75 -32.41 62.36
C ILE A 138 -37.58 -32.36 63.33
N LEU A 139 -36.99 -31.17 63.55
CA LEU A 139 -35.88 -31.01 64.50
C LEU A 139 -36.25 -31.29 65.95
N GLY A 140 -37.44 -30.86 66.36
CA GLY A 140 -37.95 -31.10 67.70
C GLY A 140 -38.18 -32.58 67.99
N THR A 141 -38.67 -33.33 66.99
CA THR A 141 -38.80 -34.78 67.08
C THR A 141 -37.42 -35.47 67.14
N ALA A 142 -36.51 -35.12 66.20
CA ALA A 142 -35.14 -35.65 66.21
C ALA A 142 -34.37 -35.39 67.49
N GLN A 143 -34.48 -34.15 68.04
CA GLN A 143 -33.82 -33.76 69.27
C GLN A 143 -34.36 -34.56 70.47
N ARG A 144 -35.68 -34.76 70.57
CA ARG A 144 -36.29 -35.58 71.63
C ARG A 144 -35.72 -37.02 71.65
N PHE A 145 -35.54 -37.65 70.46
CA PHE A 145 -34.89 -38.97 70.36
C PHE A 145 -33.47 -38.99 70.87
N VAL A 146 -32.70 -37.98 70.58
CA VAL A 146 -31.31 -37.85 71.04
C VAL A 146 -31.26 -37.62 72.55
N ASP A 147 -32.14 -36.82 73.12
CA ASP A 147 -32.11 -36.44 74.55
C ASP A 147 -32.60 -37.58 75.46
N GLN A 148 -33.64 -38.31 75.08
CA GLN A 148 -34.20 -39.38 75.89
C GLN A 148 -33.34 -40.65 75.93
N GLY A 149 -32.60 -40.97 74.85
CA GLY A 149 -31.68 -42.11 74.80
C GLY A 149 -32.32 -43.54 74.88
N THR A 150 -33.62 -43.63 75.26
CA THR A 150 -34.43 -44.83 75.28
C THR A 150 -35.71 -44.60 74.50
N ILE A 151 -36.05 -45.52 73.61
CA ILE A 151 -37.19 -45.44 72.70
C ILE A 151 -38.39 -46.08 73.33
N THR A 152 -39.39 -45.33 73.66
CA THR A 152 -40.66 -45.81 74.20
C THR A 152 -41.62 -46.13 73.02
N ASN A 153 -42.72 -46.89 73.29
CA ASN A 153 -43.77 -47.12 72.29
C ASN A 153 -44.42 -45.82 71.85
N ALA A 154 -44.46 -44.80 72.73
CA ALA A 154 -44.94 -43.47 72.38
C ALA A 154 -44.02 -42.75 71.41
N ASP A 155 -42.68 -42.93 71.53
CA ASP A 155 -41.71 -42.33 70.62
C ASP A 155 -41.77 -43.00 69.24
N ARG A 156 -41.95 -44.34 69.19
CA ARG A 156 -42.21 -45.06 67.92
C ARG A 156 -43.46 -44.59 67.21
N ALA A 157 -44.54 -44.35 67.94
CA ALA A 157 -45.77 -43.77 67.42
C ALA A 157 -45.57 -42.35 66.90
N SER A 158 -44.61 -41.55 67.52
CA SER A 158 -44.37 -40.16 67.12
C SER A 158 -43.71 -40.02 65.75
N ILE A 159 -42.90 -41.01 65.30
CA ILE A 159 -42.31 -40.99 63.94
C ILE A 159 -43.31 -41.27 62.84
N SER A 160 -44.30 -42.11 63.13
CA SER A 160 -45.41 -42.40 62.18
C SER A 160 -46.62 -41.49 62.35
N THR A 161 -46.47 -40.38 63.10
CA THR A 161 -47.59 -39.44 63.26
C THR A 161 -47.93 -38.73 61.95
N PRO A 162 -49.22 -38.51 61.68
CA PRO A 162 -49.61 -37.72 60.53
C PRO A 162 -48.97 -36.35 60.48
N GLN A 163 -48.58 -35.80 61.66
CA GLN A 163 -47.93 -34.48 61.81
C GLN A 163 -46.50 -34.49 61.27
N LEU A 164 -45.68 -35.49 61.57
CA LEU A 164 -44.29 -35.55 61.09
C LEU A 164 -44.25 -35.84 59.58
N VAL A 165 -45.12 -36.74 59.11
CA VAL A 165 -45.25 -37.02 57.67
C VAL A 165 -45.72 -35.78 56.92
N GLN A 166 -46.65 -34.98 57.50
CA GLN A 166 -47.05 -33.71 56.92
C GLN A 166 -45.94 -32.69 56.95
N ALA A 167 -45.18 -32.63 58.07
CA ALA A 167 -43.98 -31.73 58.15
C ALA A 167 -42.93 -32.05 57.08
N GLU A 168 -42.65 -33.34 56.83
CA GLU A 168 -41.75 -33.80 55.75
C GLU A 168 -42.24 -33.29 54.37
N ARG A 169 -43.55 -33.51 54.11
CA ARG A 169 -44.14 -33.07 52.83
C ARG A 169 -44.11 -31.57 52.65
N ASP A 170 -44.47 -30.82 53.69
CA ASP A 170 -44.45 -29.37 53.67
C ASP A 170 -43.02 -28.82 53.54
N PHE A 171 -42.04 -29.42 54.22
CA PHE A 171 -40.63 -29.08 54.06
C PHE A 171 -40.14 -29.32 52.66
N THR A 172 -40.43 -30.49 52.08
CA THR A 172 -40.04 -30.84 50.70
C THR A 172 -40.70 -29.92 49.69
N ARG A 173 -42.02 -29.72 49.79
CA ARG A 173 -42.80 -28.82 48.90
C ARG A 173 -42.24 -27.40 48.89
N VAL A 174 -42.05 -26.80 50.07
CA VAL A 174 -41.58 -25.42 50.20
C VAL A 174 -40.11 -25.31 49.72
N THR A 175 -39.28 -26.33 49.97
CA THR A 175 -37.91 -26.37 49.45
C THR A 175 -37.89 -26.43 47.93
N ASP A 176 -38.74 -27.27 47.33
CA ASP A 176 -38.86 -27.37 45.86
C ASP A 176 -39.41 -26.05 45.25
N GLU A 177 -40.39 -25.39 45.92
CA GLU A 177 -40.85 -24.07 45.52
C GLU A 177 -39.75 -23.02 45.57
N MET A 178 -38.93 -23.02 46.61
CA MET A 178 -37.75 -22.15 46.76
C MET A 178 -36.71 -22.38 45.63
N ILE A 179 -36.41 -23.62 45.34
CA ILE A 179 -35.50 -24.00 44.25
C ILE A 179 -36.05 -23.56 42.89
N ALA A 180 -37.33 -23.79 42.64
CA ALA A 180 -38.01 -23.39 41.41
C ALA A 180 -38.04 -21.87 41.23
N TRP A 181 -38.40 -21.13 42.27
CA TRP A 181 -38.39 -19.67 42.31
C TRP A 181 -37.02 -19.10 42.02
N TYR A 182 -35.99 -19.62 42.70
CA TYR A 182 -34.63 -19.17 42.51
C TYR A 182 -34.12 -19.47 41.09
N SER A 183 -34.38 -20.69 40.61
CA SER A 183 -34.02 -21.10 39.25
C SER A 183 -34.68 -20.25 38.16
N GLN A 184 -35.95 -19.84 38.35
CA GLN A 184 -36.63 -18.94 37.43
C GLN A 184 -36.00 -17.54 37.45
N LYS A 185 -35.66 -17.04 38.64
CA LYS A 185 -35.01 -15.74 38.79
C LYS A 185 -33.66 -15.68 38.10
N VAL A 186 -32.88 -16.75 38.23
CA VAL A 186 -31.59 -16.90 37.50
C VAL A 186 -31.79 -16.87 36.00
N LYS A 187 -32.81 -17.58 35.47
CA LYS A 187 -33.14 -17.57 34.04
C LYS A 187 -33.51 -16.18 33.53
N ASP A 188 -34.32 -15.45 34.28
CA ASP A 188 -34.77 -14.10 33.91
C ASP A 188 -33.58 -13.12 33.86
N ASN A 189 -32.68 -13.20 34.83
CA ASN A 189 -31.45 -12.41 34.86
C ASN A 189 -30.52 -12.75 33.67
N VAL A 190 -30.37 -14.02 33.32
CA VAL A 190 -29.60 -14.46 32.15
C VAL A 190 -30.19 -13.94 30.85
N SER A 191 -31.52 -13.94 30.70
CA SER A 191 -32.21 -13.44 29.50
C SER A 191 -32.01 -11.93 29.30
N GLN A 192 -32.06 -11.14 30.35
CA GLN A 192 -31.82 -9.69 30.31
C GLN A 192 -30.35 -9.40 29.91
N LEU A 193 -29.41 -10.19 30.41
CA LEU A 193 -28.02 -10.04 30.07
C LEU A 193 -27.69 -10.39 28.62
N LYS A 194 -28.34 -11.43 28.05
CA LYS A 194 -28.23 -11.73 26.62
C LYS A 194 -28.73 -10.56 25.78
N LEU A 195 -29.85 -9.93 26.15
CA LEU A 195 -30.34 -8.75 25.46
C LEU A 195 -29.32 -7.60 25.50
N LEU A 196 -28.69 -7.35 26.65
CA LEU A 196 -27.66 -6.33 26.81
C LEU A 196 -26.43 -6.63 25.95
N GLU A 197 -26.01 -7.89 25.87
CA GLU A 197 -24.91 -8.33 25.01
C GLU A 197 -25.20 -8.05 23.53
N PHE A 198 -26.40 -8.37 23.05
CA PHE A 198 -26.82 -8.04 21.69
C PHE A 198 -26.86 -6.54 21.42
N ILE A 199 -27.30 -5.73 22.37
CA ILE A 199 -27.29 -4.25 22.26
C ILE A 199 -25.85 -3.73 22.17
N LEU A 200 -24.93 -4.24 22.99
CA LEU A 200 -23.53 -3.87 22.97
C LEU A 200 -22.85 -4.28 21.65
N LEU A 201 -23.15 -5.49 21.16
CA LEU A 201 -22.65 -5.96 19.86
C LEU A 201 -23.16 -5.08 18.72
N GLY A 202 -24.45 -4.80 18.69
CA GLY A 202 -25.06 -3.92 17.69
C GLY A 202 -24.48 -2.51 17.72
N GLY A 203 -24.29 -1.95 18.92
CA GLY A 203 -23.66 -0.65 19.14
C GLY A 203 -22.21 -0.62 18.63
N THR A 204 -21.46 -1.68 18.89
CA THR A 204 -20.06 -1.80 18.41
C THR A 204 -20.01 -1.86 16.90
N LEU A 205 -20.85 -2.67 16.26
CA LEU A 205 -20.93 -2.77 14.80
C LEU A 205 -21.33 -1.45 14.14
N LEU A 206 -22.30 -0.75 14.75
CA LEU A 206 -22.70 0.58 14.29
C LEU A 206 -21.53 1.58 14.36
N LEU A 207 -20.83 1.59 15.48
CA LEU A 207 -19.67 2.47 15.70
C LEU A 207 -18.57 2.22 14.67
N LEU A 208 -18.23 0.95 14.41
CA LEU A 208 -17.27 0.56 13.37
C LEU A 208 -17.75 0.96 11.96
N GLY A 209 -19.02 0.82 11.66
CA GLY A 209 -19.62 1.28 10.40
C GLY A 209 -19.51 2.80 10.21
N LEU A 210 -19.80 3.57 11.25
CA LEU A 210 -19.65 5.03 11.26
C LEU A 210 -18.18 5.44 11.09
N GLU A 211 -17.27 4.75 11.76
CA GLU A 211 -15.82 4.98 11.62
C GLU A 211 -15.38 4.74 10.17
N GLY A 212 -15.80 3.64 9.56
CA GLY A 212 -15.55 3.35 8.14
C GLY A 212 -16.01 4.48 7.22
N LEU A 213 -17.22 5.00 7.47
CA LEU A 213 -17.84 6.02 6.64
C LEU A 213 -17.23 7.42 6.84
N PHE A 214 -17.00 7.83 8.09
CA PHE A 214 -16.62 9.22 8.42
C PHE A 214 -15.12 9.43 8.60
N VAL A 215 -14.35 8.37 8.85
CA VAL A 215 -12.89 8.46 9.06
C VAL A 215 -12.14 7.81 7.91
N PHE A 216 -12.39 6.54 7.64
CA PHE A 216 -11.60 5.79 6.62
C PHE A 216 -11.91 6.22 5.19
N ARG A 217 -13.18 6.35 4.81
CA ARG A 217 -13.56 6.72 3.43
C ARG A 217 -13.00 8.09 3.00
N PRO A 218 -13.09 9.17 3.80
CA PRO A 218 -12.47 10.45 3.46
C PRO A 218 -10.93 10.37 3.42
N ALA A 219 -10.30 9.62 4.32
CA ALA A 219 -8.85 9.45 4.36
C ALA A 219 -8.34 8.74 3.09
N VAL A 220 -8.97 7.65 2.68
CA VAL A 220 -8.65 6.91 1.45
C VAL A 220 -8.85 7.77 0.21
N ASN A 221 -9.95 8.54 0.13
CA ASN A 221 -10.22 9.41 -1.01
C ASN A 221 -9.16 10.52 -1.14
N ARG A 222 -8.74 11.10 -0.02
CA ARG A 222 -7.66 12.11 -0.01
C ARG A 222 -6.33 11.51 -0.43
N LEU A 223 -5.98 10.31 0.06
CA LEU A 223 -4.76 9.61 -0.33
C LEU A 223 -4.75 9.34 -1.83
N ARG A 224 -5.86 8.82 -2.38
CA ARG A 224 -6.01 8.59 -3.83
C ARG A 224 -5.82 9.89 -4.63
N SER A 225 -6.47 10.97 -4.21
CA SER A 225 -6.33 12.28 -4.87
C SER A 225 -4.89 12.80 -4.83
N SER A 226 -4.19 12.65 -3.70
CA SER A 226 -2.79 13.07 -3.57
C SER A 226 -1.85 12.22 -4.44
N LEU A 227 -2.05 10.91 -4.49
CA LEU A 227 -1.30 10.00 -5.37
C LEU A 227 -1.53 10.34 -6.85
N GLN A 228 -2.78 10.65 -7.24
CA GLN A 228 -3.09 11.05 -8.60
C GLN A 228 -2.41 12.37 -8.99
N LYS A 229 -2.43 13.37 -8.10
CA LYS A 229 -1.73 14.65 -8.32
C LYS A 229 -0.21 14.44 -8.46
N LEU A 230 0.39 13.60 -7.63
CA LEU A 230 1.82 13.27 -7.71
C LEU A 230 2.15 12.57 -9.03
N SER A 231 1.36 11.56 -9.43
CA SER A 231 1.53 10.86 -10.70
C SER A 231 1.43 11.81 -11.91
N ASN A 232 0.43 12.71 -11.92
CA ASN A 232 0.27 13.71 -12.97
C ASN A 232 1.45 14.70 -13.01
N ALA A 233 1.95 15.12 -11.84
CA ALA A 233 3.11 16.00 -11.75
C ALA A 233 4.39 15.33 -12.29
N LEU A 234 4.62 14.08 -11.92
CA LEU A 234 5.76 13.29 -12.43
C LEU A 234 5.70 13.11 -13.95
N SER A 235 4.52 12.76 -14.50
CA SER A 235 4.32 12.63 -15.95
C SER A 235 4.56 13.95 -16.69
N LYS A 236 4.17 15.08 -16.08
CA LYS A 236 4.44 16.39 -16.67
C LYS A 236 5.94 16.71 -16.68
N ILE A 237 6.63 16.46 -15.56
CA ILE A 237 8.09 16.69 -15.47
C ILE A 237 8.81 15.82 -16.50
N GLN A 238 8.46 14.55 -16.64
CA GLN A 238 9.06 13.64 -17.60
C GLN A 238 8.87 14.14 -19.04
N ARG A 239 7.66 14.57 -19.41
CA ARG A 239 7.40 15.12 -20.75
C ARG A 239 8.22 16.39 -21.03
N GLU A 240 8.32 17.28 -20.06
CA GLU A 240 9.14 18.50 -20.20
C GLU A 240 10.64 18.16 -20.31
N GLN A 241 11.10 17.15 -19.58
CA GLN A 241 12.47 16.66 -19.67
C GLN A 241 12.75 16.03 -21.04
N GLU A 242 11.89 15.16 -21.55
CA GLU A 242 12.00 14.56 -22.89
C GLU A 242 12.00 15.63 -23.98
N LYS A 243 11.12 16.64 -23.86
CA LYS A 243 11.08 17.77 -24.79
C LYS A 243 12.36 18.58 -24.75
N SER A 244 12.86 18.89 -23.56
CA SER A 244 14.12 19.62 -23.38
C SER A 244 15.30 18.85 -23.96
N GLU A 245 15.36 17.54 -23.72
CA GLU A 245 16.41 16.67 -24.26
C GLU A 245 16.34 16.63 -25.80
N LYS A 246 15.15 16.48 -26.37
CA LYS A 246 14.99 16.48 -27.84
C LYS A 246 15.42 17.82 -28.45
N LEU A 247 15.10 18.95 -27.82
CA LEU A 247 15.57 20.26 -28.28
C LEU A 247 17.10 20.39 -28.21
N LEU A 248 17.73 19.86 -27.18
CA LEU A 248 19.18 19.86 -27.03
C LEU A 248 19.87 18.99 -28.12
N LEU A 249 19.30 17.83 -28.40
CA LEU A 249 19.80 16.93 -29.44
C LEU A 249 19.59 17.45 -30.87
N ASN A 250 18.71 18.40 -31.08
CA ASN A 250 18.58 19.10 -32.36
C ASN A 250 19.71 20.13 -32.61
N ILE A 251 20.49 20.48 -31.56
CA ILE A 251 21.54 21.49 -31.64
C ILE A 251 22.93 20.85 -31.51
N LEU A 252 23.06 19.76 -30.76
CA LEU A 252 24.33 19.15 -30.42
C LEU A 252 24.29 17.62 -30.67
N PRO A 253 25.38 17.02 -31.16
CA PRO A 253 25.51 15.58 -31.19
C PRO A 253 25.32 14.96 -29.81
N ARG A 254 24.69 13.78 -29.74
CA ARG A 254 24.33 13.13 -28.45
C ARG A 254 25.53 12.99 -27.51
N SER A 255 26.68 12.57 -28.00
CA SER A 255 27.88 12.41 -27.18
C SER A 255 28.38 13.72 -26.55
N ILE A 256 28.18 14.81 -27.26
CA ILE A 256 28.54 16.17 -26.80
C ILE A 256 27.49 16.68 -25.79
N ALA A 257 26.19 16.48 -26.08
CA ALA A 257 25.12 16.83 -25.18
C ALA A 257 25.21 16.10 -23.82
N ASP A 258 25.56 14.81 -23.83
CA ASP A 258 25.73 14.03 -22.60
C ASP A 258 26.95 14.51 -21.77
N ARG A 259 28.04 14.92 -22.41
CA ARG A 259 29.18 15.51 -21.70
C ARG A 259 28.85 16.87 -21.07
N LEU A 260 28.10 17.73 -21.78
CA LEU A 260 27.67 19.03 -21.26
C LEU A 260 26.67 18.95 -20.11
N LYS A 261 25.89 17.85 -20.02
CA LYS A 261 25.00 17.61 -18.87
C LYS A 261 25.77 17.31 -17.58
N VAL A 262 27.00 16.77 -17.70
CA VAL A 262 27.81 16.34 -16.55
C VAL A 262 28.84 17.41 -16.14
N SER A 263 29.42 18.10 -17.11
CA SER A 263 30.42 19.14 -16.86
C SER A 263 30.22 20.33 -17.79
N SER A 264 30.46 21.53 -17.25
CA SER A 264 30.45 22.78 -18.03
C SER A 264 31.83 23.12 -18.61
N ASP A 265 32.75 22.16 -18.66
CA ASP A 265 34.11 22.36 -19.20
C ASP A 265 34.08 22.56 -20.71
N CYS A 266 35.10 23.23 -21.22
CA CYS A 266 35.31 23.43 -22.65
C CYS A 266 35.53 22.06 -23.34
N ILE A 267 34.67 21.72 -24.31
CA ILE A 267 34.82 20.52 -25.11
C ILE A 267 35.62 20.86 -26.36
N ALA A 268 36.78 20.25 -26.51
CA ALA A 268 37.62 20.36 -27.70
C ALA A 268 38.31 19.02 -27.93
N ASP A 269 37.90 18.30 -28.97
CA ASP A 269 38.39 16.97 -29.30
C ASP A 269 39.17 17.02 -30.64
N GLY A 270 40.39 16.49 -30.68
CA GLY A 270 41.19 16.36 -31.89
C GLY A 270 40.89 15.05 -32.64
N PHE A 271 40.61 15.15 -33.92
CA PHE A 271 40.40 14.00 -34.81
C PHE A 271 41.51 13.98 -35.85
N ALA A 272 42.30 12.90 -35.89
CA ALA A 272 43.41 12.76 -36.82
C ALA A 272 42.92 12.65 -38.28
N GLU A 273 41.74 12.10 -38.47
CA GLU A 273 41.12 11.94 -39.79
C GLU A 273 39.62 12.27 -39.76
N ALA A 274 39.24 13.22 -40.58
CA ALA A 274 37.85 13.57 -40.86
C ALA A 274 37.74 13.98 -42.31
N THR A 275 36.54 13.88 -42.88
CA THR A 275 36.23 14.40 -44.23
C THR A 275 35.18 15.48 -44.10
N VAL A 276 35.52 16.68 -44.56
CA VAL A 276 34.68 17.86 -44.50
C VAL A 276 34.14 18.18 -45.90
N LEU A 277 32.86 18.44 -46.00
CA LEU A 277 32.19 18.88 -47.22
C LEU A 277 31.53 20.23 -46.98
N PHE A 278 31.73 21.11 -47.95
CA PHE A 278 30.89 22.32 -48.13
C PHE A 278 30.13 22.21 -49.43
N ALA A 279 28.83 22.57 -49.38
CA ALA A 279 28.00 22.71 -50.56
C ALA A 279 27.31 24.09 -50.51
N ASP A 280 27.38 24.84 -51.61
CA ASP A 280 26.85 26.20 -51.72
C ASP A 280 25.88 26.31 -52.89
N ILE A 281 24.79 27.05 -52.72
CA ILE A 281 23.77 27.21 -53.76
C ILE A 281 24.23 28.30 -54.77
N VAL A 282 24.34 27.94 -56.02
CA VAL A 282 24.82 28.85 -57.05
C VAL A 282 23.76 29.91 -57.37
N GLY A 283 24.15 31.18 -57.43
CA GLY A 283 23.25 32.30 -57.79
C GLY A 283 22.26 32.66 -56.69
N PHE A 284 22.50 32.22 -55.44
CA PHE A 284 21.61 32.52 -54.31
C PHE A 284 21.31 34.01 -54.11
N THR A 285 22.30 34.87 -54.30
CA THR A 285 22.11 36.36 -54.19
C THR A 285 21.07 36.89 -55.16
N GLU A 286 21.07 36.39 -56.41
CA GLU A 286 20.05 36.79 -57.39
C GLU A 286 18.69 36.20 -57.08
N LEU A 287 18.66 34.98 -56.61
CA LEU A 287 17.43 34.28 -56.19
C LEU A 287 16.78 34.99 -55.01
N SER A 288 17.59 35.37 -54.01
CA SER A 288 17.12 36.09 -52.82
C SER A 288 16.53 37.48 -53.12
N GLY A 289 16.91 38.07 -54.25
CA GLY A 289 16.35 39.32 -54.72
C GLY A 289 14.99 39.17 -55.44
N ARG A 290 14.62 37.93 -55.88
CA ARG A 290 13.40 37.65 -56.62
C ARG A 290 12.28 37.04 -55.79
N LEU A 291 12.61 36.35 -54.74
CA LEU A 291 11.65 35.63 -53.88
C LEU A 291 11.24 36.47 -52.68
N SER A 292 10.05 36.21 -52.16
CA SER A 292 9.70 36.69 -50.81
C SER A 292 10.57 36.02 -49.73
N PRO A 293 10.86 36.71 -48.60
CA PRO A 293 11.64 36.08 -47.54
C PRO A 293 11.06 34.75 -47.05
N GLN A 294 9.73 34.62 -47.00
CA GLN A 294 9.05 33.39 -46.59
C GLN A 294 9.29 32.25 -47.62
N ASP A 295 9.16 32.55 -48.91
CA ASP A 295 9.38 31.56 -49.99
C ASP A 295 10.84 31.13 -50.04
N LEU A 296 11.77 32.07 -49.89
CA LEU A 296 13.19 31.78 -49.85
C LEU A 296 13.53 30.79 -48.73
N VAL A 297 13.08 31.09 -47.49
CA VAL A 297 13.31 30.22 -46.32
C VAL A 297 12.62 28.86 -46.53
N ALA A 298 11.40 28.81 -47.08
CA ALA A 298 10.72 27.55 -47.35
C ALA A 298 11.50 26.67 -48.32
N ARG A 299 12.08 27.24 -49.41
CA ARG A 299 12.88 26.52 -50.39
C ARG A 299 14.21 26.04 -49.82
N LEU A 300 14.93 26.89 -49.07
CA LEU A 300 16.14 26.49 -48.36
C LEU A 300 15.85 25.36 -47.38
N ASN A 301 14.76 25.46 -46.63
CA ASN A 301 14.37 24.41 -45.67
C ASN A 301 14.05 23.09 -46.38
N GLN A 302 13.42 23.10 -47.54
CA GLN A 302 13.15 21.89 -48.33
C GLN A 302 14.46 21.24 -48.81
N ILE A 303 15.41 22.02 -49.36
CA ILE A 303 16.72 21.54 -49.82
C ILE A 303 17.53 20.99 -48.66
N PHE A 304 17.68 21.77 -47.58
CA PHE A 304 18.55 21.38 -46.46
C PHE A 304 17.94 20.22 -45.64
N SER A 305 16.58 20.11 -45.54
CA SER A 305 15.93 18.93 -44.92
C SER A 305 16.18 17.64 -45.69
N ALA A 306 16.21 17.74 -47.04
CA ALA A 306 16.56 16.59 -47.87
C ALA A 306 18.05 16.20 -47.66
N PHE A 307 18.95 17.17 -47.57
CA PHE A 307 20.35 16.94 -47.28
C PHE A 307 20.58 16.40 -45.87
N ASP A 308 19.82 16.85 -44.87
CA ASP A 308 19.83 16.31 -43.49
C ASP A 308 19.47 14.83 -43.49
N THR A 309 18.42 14.44 -44.24
CA THR A 309 17.99 13.04 -44.41
C THR A 309 19.07 12.18 -45.05
N LEU A 310 19.77 12.73 -46.03
CA LEU A 310 20.92 12.03 -46.70
C LEU A 310 22.11 11.93 -45.74
N ALA A 311 22.44 12.96 -44.97
CA ALA A 311 23.50 12.93 -44.00
C ALA A 311 23.29 11.83 -42.95
N GLU A 312 22.04 11.71 -42.42
CA GLU A 312 21.65 10.64 -41.48
C GLU A 312 21.81 9.24 -42.16
N LYS A 313 21.36 9.08 -43.41
CA LYS A 313 21.46 7.83 -44.16
C LYS A 313 22.91 7.35 -44.32
N TYR A 314 23.87 8.26 -44.49
CA TYR A 314 25.29 7.97 -44.68
C TYR A 314 26.09 8.04 -43.36
N GLY A 315 25.47 8.28 -42.22
CA GLY A 315 26.14 8.38 -40.92
C GLY A 315 27.09 9.56 -40.82
N LEU A 316 26.75 10.66 -41.46
CA LEU A 316 27.51 11.90 -41.46
C LEU A 316 26.90 12.90 -40.49
N GLU A 317 27.71 13.76 -39.91
CA GLU A 317 27.27 14.78 -38.97
C GLU A 317 27.13 16.13 -39.66
N LYS A 318 25.91 16.68 -39.69
CA LYS A 318 25.69 18.06 -40.10
C LYS A 318 26.25 19.01 -39.04
N ILE A 319 27.09 19.94 -39.44
CA ILE A 319 27.68 20.90 -38.51
C ILE A 319 26.82 22.17 -38.45
N LYS A 320 26.60 22.82 -39.58
CA LYS A 320 25.82 24.08 -39.65
C LYS A 320 25.47 24.42 -41.08
N THR A 321 24.57 25.38 -41.23
CA THR A 321 24.39 26.16 -42.45
C THR A 321 25.02 27.53 -42.29
N ILE A 322 25.67 28.08 -43.32
CA ILE A 322 26.29 29.42 -43.33
C ILE A 322 25.69 30.16 -44.50
N GLY A 323 24.57 30.86 -44.23
CA GLY A 323 23.77 31.44 -45.31
C GLY A 323 23.13 30.34 -46.18
N ASP A 324 23.52 30.27 -47.44
CA ASP A 324 23.15 29.27 -48.43
C ASP A 324 24.13 28.07 -48.54
N ALA A 325 25.21 28.08 -47.73
CA ALA A 325 26.16 26.98 -47.68
C ALA A 325 25.78 25.95 -46.63
N TYR A 326 25.91 24.67 -46.96
CA TYR A 326 25.69 23.50 -46.09
C TYR A 326 27.02 22.86 -45.73
N MET A 327 27.32 22.67 -44.46
CA MET A 327 28.54 22.06 -43.97
C MET A 327 28.24 20.74 -43.27
N VAL A 328 28.88 19.66 -43.70
CA VAL A 328 28.73 18.31 -43.14
C VAL A 328 30.11 17.65 -43.00
N VAL A 329 30.25 16.74 -42.06
CA VAL A 329 31.50 16.05 -41.78
C VAL A 329 31.29 14.56 -41.55
N GLY A 330 32.26 13.76 -41.97
CA GLY A 330 32.34 12.33 -41.67
C GLY A 330 33.58 12.00 -40.83
N GLY A 331 33.46 10.96 -39.98
CA GLY A 331 34.53 10.52 -39.10
C GLY A 331 34.47 11.11 -37.68
N LEU A 332 33.47 11.89 -37.35
CA LEU A 332 33.18 12.42 -36.01
C LEU A 332 31.67 12.53 -35.77
N PRO A 333 31.18 12.65 -34.54
CA PRO A 333 31.92 12.56 -33.28
C PRO A 333 32.44 11.14 -32.98
N LYS A 334 32.00 10.15 -33.77
CA LYS A 334 32.50 8.77 -33.72
C LYS A 334 33.41 8.51 -34.89
N PRO A 335 34.66 8.11 -34.70
CA PRO A 335 35.56 7.71 -35.80
C PRO A 335 34.94 6.57 -36.62
N SER A 336 35.04 6.68 -37.96
CA SER A 336 34.58 5.67 -38.91
C SER A 336 35.64 5.53 -40.01
N ALA A 337 36.07 4.33 -40.33
CA ALA A 337 37.01 4.08 -41.41
C ALA A 337 36.44 4.36 -42.81
N GLU A 338 35.11 4.30 -42.93
CA GLU A 338 34.43 4.47 -44.24
C GLU A 338 33.94 5.89 -44.48
N HIS A 339 34.27 6.85 -43.58
CA HIS A 339 33.73 8.21 -43.64
C HIS A 339 33.97 8.91 -44.99
N SER A 340 35.11 8.66 -45.65
CA SER A 340 35.44 9.28 -46.93
C SER A 340 34.57 8.71 -48.06
N VAL A 341 34.34 7.41 -48.09
CA VAL A 341 33.48 6.75 -49.11
C VAL A 341 32.01 7.12 -48.89
N SER A 342 31.56 7.15 -47.62
CA SER A 342 30.23 7.65 -47.24
C SER A 342 30.04 9.09 -47.74
N MET A 343 31.04 9.96 -47.53
CA MET A 343 30.98 11.35 -48.02
C MET A 343 30.92 11.45 -49.52
N ALA A 344 31.65 10.61 -50.28
CA ALA A 344 31.56 10.57 -51.75
C ALA A 344 30.17 10.19 -52.24
N LYS A 345 29.60 9.14 -51.65
CA LYS A 345 28.22 8.71 -51.95
C LYS A 345 27.17 9.79 -51.63
N PHE A 346 27.31 10.40 -50.46
CA PHE A 346 26.49 11.51 -50.01
C PHE A 346 26.51 12.68 -51.03
N ALA A 347 27.70 13.14 -51.43
CA ALA A 347 27.89 14.25 -52.36
C ALA A 347 27.26 13.98 -53.73
N LEU A 348 27.38 12.75 -54.25
CA LEU A 348 26.75 12.35 -55.50
C LEU A 348 25.23 12.30 -55.36
N GLU A 349 24.70 11.77 -54.25
CA GLU A 349 23.25 11.71 -54.02
C GLU A 349 22.65 13.09 -53.73
N MET A 350 23.36 13.99 -53.05
CA MET A 350 22.95 15.40 -52.89
C MET A 350 22.66 16.06 -54.23
N ARG A 351 23.54 15.87 -55.21
CA ARG A 351 23.38 16.42 -56.55
C ARG A 351 22.14 15.84 -57.24
N SER A 352 21.93 14.54 -57.14
CA SER A 352 20.75 13.89 -57.74
C SER A 352 19.44 14.30 -57.01
N GLU A 353 19.48 14.45 -55.70
CA GLU A 353 18.30 14.89 -54.93
C GLU A 353 17.91 16.34 -55.22
N LEU A 354 18.92 17.23 -55.38
CA LEU A 354 18.64 18.60 -55.82
C LEU A 354 17.97 18.65 -57.17
N GLN A 355 18.38 17.80 -58.14
CA GLN A 355 17.67 17.70 -59.46
C GLN A 355 16.20 17.30 -59.28
N ARG A 356 15.90 16.34 -58.42
CA ARG A 356 14.49 15.95 -58.10
C ARG A 356 13.70 17.10 -57.47
N ILE A 357 14.33 17.85 -56.56
CA ILE A 357 13.73 19.06 -55.96
C ILE A 357 13.47 20.10 -57.00
N ASN A 358 14.41 20.38 -57.94
CA ASN A 358 14.23 21.29 -59.02
C ASN A 358 13.06 20.95 -59.92
N GLU A 359 12.90 19.68 -60.32
CA GLU A 359 11.77 19.18 -61.08
C GLU A 359 10.43 19.42 -60.33
N SER A 360 10.41 19.24 -59.03
CA SER A 360 9.21 19.44 -58.20
C SER A 360 8.82 20.91 -58.02
N LEU A 361 9.80 21.80 -58.03
CA LEU A 361 9.62 23.25 -57.80
C LEU A 361 9.50 24.04 -59.09
N GLY A 362 9.86 23.46 -60.25
CA GLY A 362 9.97 24.17 -61.53
C GLY A 362 11.11 25.21 -61.52
N GLU A 363 12.15 25.01 -60.76
CA GLU A 363 13.28 25.90 -60.56
C GLU A 363 14.58 25.21 -61.01
N LEU A 364 15.63 25.99 -61.19
CA LEU A 364 16.96 25.48 -61.56
C LEU A 364 17.99 25.92 -60.53
N PHE A 365 18.00 25.26 -59.39
CA PHE A 365 19.08 25.41 -58.41
C PHE A 365 20.24 24.55 -58.82
N ASP A 366 21.44 25.11 -58.75
CA ASP A 366 22.70 24.39 -58.84
C ASP A 366 23.46 24.50 -57.55
N ILE A 367 24.31 23.52 -57.25
CA ILE A 367 25.24 23.53 -56.12
C ILE A 367 26.68 23.37 -56.54
N ARG A 368 27.59 24.03 -55.84
CA ARG A 368 29.01 23.74 -55.86
C ARG A 368 29.34 22.91 -54.66
N ILE A 369 30.08 21.83 -54.83
CA ILE A 369 30.47 20.98 -53.72
C ILE A 369 32.00 20.92 -53.65
N GLY A 370 32.56 21.14 -52.46
CA GLY A 370 33.97 21.02 -52.17
C GLY A 370 34.24 20.04 -51.05
N ILE A 371 35.21 19.10 -51.23
CA ILE A 371 35.51 18.07 -50.23
C ILE A 371 37.01 18.03 -49.99
N ASN A 372 37.35 17.91 -48.69
CA ASN A 372 38.71 17.69 -48.25
C ASN A 372 38.77 16.75 -47.07
N SER A 373 39.87 15.95 -46.94
CA SER A 373 40.10 15.08 -45.79
C SER A 373 41.40 15.46 -45.08
N GLY A 374 41.42 15.35 -43.76
CA GLY A 374 42.56 15.59 -42.92
C GLY A 374 42.20 15.77 -41.43
N PRO A 375 43.15 16.21 -40.60
CA PRO A 375 42.92 16.43 -39.19
C PRO A 375 42.06 17.65 -38.94
N VAL A 376 41.17 17.52 -37.91
CA VAL A 376 40.32 18.63 -37.43
C VAL A 376 40.26 18.63 -35.90
N VAL A 377 39.92 19.80 -35.33
CA VAL A 377 39.48 19.93 -33.96
C VAL A 377 37.97 20.19 -33.98
N ALA A 378 37.23 19.39 -33.25
CA ALA A 378 35.78 19.62 -33.06
C ALA A 378 35.52 20.02 -31.60
N GLY A 379 34.60 20.95 -31.37
CA GLY A 379 34.33 21.38 -30.02
C GLY A 379 33.10 22.25 -29.89
N VAL A 380 32.79 22.64 -28.64
CA VAL A 380 31.70 23.55 -28.32
C VAL A 380 32.26 24.90 -27.88
N ILE A 381 31.80 25.93 -28.57
CA ILE A 381 32.13 27.31 -28.23
C ILE A 381 30.86 28.04 -27.80
N GLY A 382 31.01 28.95 -26.85
CA GLY A 382 29.99 29.84 -26.34
C GLY A 382 29.54 29.50 -24.92
N ILE A 383 29.03 30.51 -24.22
CA ILE A 383 28.50 30.35 -22.85
C ILE A 383 26.95 30.36 -22.87
N LYS A 384 26.37 31.21 -23.68
CA LYS A 384 24.88 31.39 -23.75
C LYS A 384 24.25 30.69 -24.95
N LYS A 385 24.99 30.63 -26.06
CA LYS A 385 24.59 29.93 -27.31
C LYS A 385 25.68 28.96 -27.65
N PHE A 386 25.48 27.72 -27.27
CA PHE A 386 26.42 26.65 -27.63
C PHE A 386 26.37 26.39 -29.12
N THR A 387 27.57 26.36 -29.75
CA THR A 387 27.72 25.97 -31.14
C THR A 387 28.79 24.89 -31.21
N TYR A 388 28.40 23.71 -31.71
CA TYR A 388 29.36 22.66 -32.06
C TYR A 388 29.91 22.96 -33.41
N ASP A 389 31.22 23.13 -33.52
CA ASP A 389 31.89 23.54 -34.74
C ASP A 389 33.24 22.83 -34.94
N LEU A 390 33.81 23.01 -36.12
CA LEU A 390 35.12 22.42 -36.54
C LEU A 390 36.12 23.52 -36.84
N TRP A 391 37.35 23.24 -36.44
CA TRP A 391 38.50 24.09 -36.74
C TRP A 391 39.65 23.25 -37.29
N GLY A 392 40.44 23.89 -38.15
CA GLY A 392 41.65 23.31 -38.72
C GLY A 392 41.82 23.63 -40.20
N ASP A 393 42.99 23.41 -40.68
CA ASP A 393 43.35 23.63 -42.06
C ASP A 393 42.46 22.82 -43.03
N THR A 394 42.10 21.60 -42.64
CA THR A 394 41.23 20.70 -43.38
C THR A 394 39.89 21.37 -43.73
N VAL A 395 39.29 22.13 -42.79
CA VAL A 395 38.04 22.86 -42.98
C VAL A 395 38.22 23.95 -44.01
N ASN A 396 39.31 24.73 -43.90
CA ASN A 396 39.58 25.83 -44.80
C ASN A 396 39.80 25.33 -46.25
N VAL A 397 40.55 24.22 -46.41
CA VAL A 397 40.77 23.62 -47.73
C VAL A 397 39.44 23.09 -48.32
N ALA A 398 38.58 22.45 -47.56
CA ALA A 398 37.28 22.00 -48.02
C ALA A 398 36.42 23.20 -48.53
N SER A 399 36.35 24.30 -47.77
CA SER A 399 35.70 25.53 -48.22
C SER A 399 36.33 26.13 -49.50
N ARG A 400 37.66 26.02 -49.67
CA ARG A 400 38.33 26.45 -50.88
C ARG A 400 38.02 25.53 -52.09
N MET A 401 37.91 24.23 -51.87
CA MET A 401 37.45 23.32 -52.92
C MET A 401 36.05 23.71 -53.43
N GLU A 402 35.14 24.07 -52.53
CA GLU A 402 33.80 24.55 -52.88
C GLU A 402 33.92 25.84 -53.69
N SER A 403 34.56 26.90 -53.15
CA SER A 403 34.54 28.22 -53.77
C SER A 403 35.31 28.30 -55.12
N HIS A 404 36.26 27.37 -55.35
CA HIS A 404 36.91 27.20 -56.65
C HIS A 404 36.24 26.13 -57.53
N GLY A 405 35.08 25.56 -57.04
CA GLY A 405 34.29 24.57 -57.79
C GLY A 405 33.54 25.17 -58.99
N LYS A 406 32.95 24.32 -59.78
CA LYS A 406 32.03 24.72 -60.88
C LYS A 406 30.58 24.33 -60.48
N PRO A 407 29.57 25.08 -60.90
CA PRO A 407 28.17 24.69 -60.72
C PRO A 407 27.93 23.23 -61.20
N GLY A 408 27.20 22.44 -60.43
CA GLY A 408 26.85 21.06 -60.73
C GLY A 408 28.00 20.06 -60.55
N GLU A 409 29.22 20.51 -60.15
CA GLU A 409 30.38 19.65 -60.02
C GLU A 409 30.85 19.46 -58.58
N ILE A 410 31.47 18.28 -58.31
CA ILE A 410 32.01 17.96 -57.00
C ILE A 410 33.53 18.05 -57.06
N HIS A 411 34.11 19.11 -56.51
CA HIS A 411 35.51 19.43 -56.50
C HIS A 411 36.20 18.86 -55.27
N ILE A 412 37.27 18.07 -55.44
CA ILE A 412 37.89 17.36 -54.33
C ILE A 412 39.40 17.62 -54.30
N SER A 413 39.95 17.64 -53.09
CA SER A 413 41.42 17.73 -52.90
C SER A 413 42.12 16.42 -53.17
N GLU A 414 43.43 16.48 -53.35
CA GLU A 414 44.30 15.30 -53.52
C GLU A 414 44.21 14.39 -52.26
N SER A 415 44.18 14.97 -51.03
CA SER A 415 44.09 14.18 -49.79
C SER A 415 42.76 13.36 -49.71
N PHE A 416 41.67 13.87 -50.23
CA PHE A 416 40.44 13.11 -50.31
C PHE A 416 40.46 12.10 -51.48
N TYR A 417 41.00 12.48 -52.61
CA TYR A 417 41.15 11.59 -53.75
C TYR A 417 41.91 10.31 -53.38
N GLU A 418 43.04 10.41 -52.69
CA GLU A 418 43.83 9.24 -52.29
C GLU A 418 43.02 8.26 -51.40
N LYS A 419 42.07 8.73 -50.64
CA LYS A 419 41.19 7.91 -49.82
C LYS A 419 40.07 7.19 -50.61
N VAL A 420 39.60 7.77 -51.72
CA VAL A 420 38.44 7.24 -52.44
C VAL A 420 38.79 6.66 -53.83
N ARG A 421 40.01 6.84 -54.33
CA ARG A 421 40.39 6.43 -55.72
C ARG A 421 40.17 4.96 -56.04
N SER A 422 40.20 4.09 -55.02
CA SER A 422 39.94 2.66 -55.22
C SER A 422 38.45 2.37 -55.47
N GLN A 423 37.57 3.19 -54.94
CA GLN A 423 36.11 2.97 -54.95
C GLN A 423 35.33 4.02 -55.76
N CYS A 424 36.00 5.09 -56.21
CA CYS A 424 35.37 6.15 -56.95
C CYS A 424 36.13 6.46 -58.25
N ASP A 425 35.40 6.87 -59.28
CA ASP A 425 35.94 7.44 -60.50
C ASP A 425 36.15 8.92 -60.31
N CYS A 426 37.39 9.36 -60.45
CA CYS A 426 37.78 10.73 -60.31
C CYS A 426 38.58 11.20 -61.54
N GLU A 427 38.27 12.37 -62.05
CA GLU A 427 38.95 13.01 -63.18
C GLU A 427 39.92 14.08 -62.68
N SER A 428 41.15 14.07 -63.13
CA SER A 428 42.11 15.11 -62.72
C SER A 428 41.75 16.46 -63.31
N ARG A 429 41.64 17.47 -62.44
CA ARG A 429 41.45 18.86 -62.81
C ARG A 429 42.81 19.56 -63.08
N GLY A 430 43.87 18.97 -62.56
CA GLY A 430 45.21 19.55 -62.64
C GLY A 430 45.52 20.46 -61.44
N MET A 431 46.53 21.33 -61.59
CA MET A 431 46.97 22.28 -60.60
C MET A 431 46.06 23.49 -60.56
N VAL A 432 45.57 23.83 -59.37
CA VAL A 432 44.69 24.98 -59.14
C VAL A 432 45.32 25.84 -58.05
N MET A 433 45.43 27.14 -58.35
CA MET A 433 45.90 28.11 -57.37
C MET A 433 44.89 28.29 -56.27
N ILE A 434 45.18 27.82 -55.05
CA ILE A 434 44.29 27.92 -53.87
C ILE A 434 44.82 29.03 -52.96
N LYS A 435 43.96 30.00 -52.65
CA LYS A 435 44.28 31.15 -51.80
C LYS A 435 44.87 30.68 -50.45
N GLY A 436 46.10 31.08 -50.10
CA GLY A 436 46.78 30.76 -48.87
C GLY A 436 47.41 29.36 -48.81
N LYS A 437 47.40 28.60 -49.95
CA LYS A 437 47.98 27.25 -50.05
C LYS A 437 48.91 27.09 -51.25
N GLY A 438 48.86 28.01 -52.18
CA GLY A 438 49.58 27.87 -53.43
C GLY A 438 48.94 26.92 -54.45
N GLU A 439 49.70 26.35 -55.32
CA GLU A 439 49.20 25.35 -56.30
C GLU A 439 48.89 24.02 -55.64
N MET A 440 47.70 23.55 -55.81
CA MET A 440 47.26 22.24 -55.32
C MET A 440 46.69 21.40 -56.46
N LYS A 441 47.03 20.13 -56.50
CA LYS A 441 46.46 19.17 -57.41
C LYS A 441 45.07 18.79 -56.97
N THR A 442 44.09 18.89 -57.87
CA THR A 442 42.67 18.69 -57.52
C THR A 442 41.99 17.81 -58.56
N TYR A 443 40.79 17.31 -58.19
CA TYR A 443 40.08 16.36 -59.02
C TYR A 443 38.57 16.68 -58.99
N TRP A 444 37.86 16.12 -59.98
CA TRP A 444 36.40 16.04 -60.01
C TRP A 444 35.94 14.65 -59.64
N LEU A 445 35.06 14.52 -58.69
CA LEU A 445 34.41 13.26 -58.32
C LEU A 445 33.25 13.00 -59.32
N ARG A 446 33.30 11.89 -60.05
CA ARG A 446 32.34 11.57 -61.12
C ARG A 446 31.29 10.56 -60.69
N SER A 447 31.72 9.41 -60.18
CA SER A 447 30.85 8.30 -59.80
C SER A 447 31.51 7.39 -58.76
N VAL A 448 30.73 6.53 -58.14
CA VAL A 448 31.24 5.38 -57.36
C VAL A 448 31.43 4.22 -58.34
N LYS A 449 32.52 3.52 -58.24
CA LYS A 449 32.76 2.31 -59.01
C LYS A 449 31.82 1.21 -58.56
N ASN A 450 31.25 0.49 -59.48
CA ASN A 450 30.41 -0.68 -59.21
C ASN A 450 31.22 -1.86 -58.69
#